data_456dd6f713d9537b773bd1bcd91710eb
#
_entry.id   456dd6f713d9537b773bd1bcd91710eb
#
_cell.length_a   1.000
_cell.length_b   1.000
_cell.length_c   1.000
_cell.angle_alpha   90.00
_cell.angle_beta   90.00
_cell.angle_gamma   90.00
#
_symmetry.space_group_name_H-M   'P 1'
#
loop_
_entity.id
_entity.type
_entity.pdbx_description
1 polymer ?
#
loop_
_entity_poly.entity_id
_entity_poly.type
_entity_poly.pdbx_seq_one_letter_code
_entity_poly.pdbx_strand_id
1 'polypeptide(L)'
;MIKEIKSLAAAASTLALVSGALLMSSAAYAAEGAGNIEKGKAIAFGRTQGNCVTCHTMDDGESPGNLGPPLIAMKARYPDKAKLRAQIWDPTVANPESAMVPFGKYKVLTEEEIDYLVDYIWSL
;
A
#
# COMPACT_ATOMS: atom_id res chain seq x y z
N MET A 1 -5.27 -46.44 -36.51
CA MET A 1 -5.17 -46.37 -35.06
C MET A 1 -4.03 -45.50 -34.51
N ILE A 2 -3.15 -44.91 -35.35
CA ILE A 2 -2.00 -44.09 -34.87
C ILE A 2 -2.25 -42.57 -34.98
N LYS A 3 -3.28 -42.15 -35.69
CA LYS A 3 -3.61 -40.71 -35.88
C LYS A 3 -4.32 -40.02 -34.68
N GLU A 4 -5.00 -40.78 -33.83
CA GLU A 4 -5.75 -40.24 -32.73
C GLU A 4 -4.89 -39.92 -31.48
N ILE A 5 -3.75 -40.61 -31.30
CA ILE A 5 -2.85 -40.42 -30.17
C ILE A 5 -2.09 -39.08 -30.26
N LYS A 6 -1.84 -38.59 -31.48
CA LYS A 6 -1.10 -37.30 -31.67
C LYS A 6 -1.92 -36.06 -31.31
N SER A 7 -3.25 -36.12 -31.43
CA SER A 7 -4.12 -34.98 -31.12
C SER A 7 -4.35 -34.77 -29.61
N LEU A 8 -4.30 -35.84 -28.81
CA LEU A 8 -4.46 -35.77 -27.37
C LEU A 8 -3.20 -35.22 -26.66
N ALA A 9 -2.02 -35.47 -27.20
CA ALA A 9 -0.77 -34.95 -26.64
C ALA A 9 -0.62 -33.44 -26.84
N ALA A 10 -1.13 -32.90 -27.97
CA ALA A 10 -1.08 -31.46 -28.25
C ALA A 10 -2.04 -30.64 -27.35
N ALA A 11 -3.21 -31.18 -27.00
CA ALA A 11 -4.17 -30.52 -26.14
C ALA A 11 -3.72 -30.45 -24.66
N ALA A 12 -3.01 -31.49 -24.17
CA ALA A 12 -2.49 -31.49 -22.80
C ALA A 12 -1.34 -30.49 -22.60
N SER A 13 -0.51 -30.25 -23.62
CA SER A 13 0.62 -29.33 -23.53
C SER A 13 0.21 -27.85 -23.49
N THR A 14 -0.88 -27.49 -24.16
CA THR A 14 -1.39 -26.10 -24.15
C THR A 14 -2.05 -25.72 -22.83
N LEU A 15 -2.69 -26.67 -22.14
CA LEU A 15 -3.32 -26.41 -20.83
C LEU A 15 -2.26 -26.14 -19.73
N ALA A 16 -1.13 -26.84 -19.79
CA ALA A 16 -0.05 -26.67 -18.80
C ALA A 16 0.63 -25.30 -18.90
N LEU A 17 0.78 -24.74 -20.10
CA LEU A 17 1.41 -23.44 -20.33
C LEU A 17 0.52 -22.27 -19.85
N VAL A 18 -0.81 -22.37 -20.00
CA VAL A 18 -1.74 -21.32 -19.55
C VAL A 18 -1.84 -21.31 -18.02
N SER A 19 -1.81 -22.46 -17.36
CA SER A 19 -1.85 -22.55 -15.90
C SER A 19 -0.58 -22.01 -15.24
N GLY A 20 0.58 -22.17 -15.86
CA GLY A 20 1.85 -21.63 -15.36
C GLY A 20 1.96 -20.11 -15.42
N ALA A 21 1.41 -19.49 -16.46
CA ALA A 21 1.43 -18.04 -16.63
C ALA A 21 0.55 -17.31 -15.60
N LEU A 22 -0.58 -17.89 -15.21
CA LEU A 22 -1.48 -17.33 -14.18
C LEU A 22 -0.87 -17.34 -12.77
N LEU A 23 -0.09 -18.36 -12.44
CA LEU A 23 0.58 -18.47 -11.13
C LEU A 23 1.76 -17.49 -10.98
N MET A 24 2.48 -17.19 -12.05
CA MET A 24 3.59 -16.23 -12.04
C MET A 24 3.10 -14.78 -11.88
N SER A 25 1.95 -14.43 -12.45
CA SER A 25 1.38 -13.08 -12.33
C SER A 25 0.96 -12.74 -10.90
N SER A 26 0.41 -13.70 -10.15
CA SER A 26 -0.02 -13.46 -8.76
C SER A 26 1.15 -13.30 -7.80
N ALA A 27 2.26 -14.01 -8.00
CA ALA A 27 3.45 -13.88 -7.18
C ALA A 27 4.17 -12.53 -7.37
N ALA A 28 4.24 -12.04 -8.61
CA ALA A 28 4.82 -10.73 -8.92
C ALA A 28 4.01 -9.57 -8.28
N TYR A 29 2.69 -9.63 -8.35
CA TYR A 29 1.81 -8.62 -7.77
C TYR A 29 1.91 -8.58 -6.23
N ALA A 30 2.01 -9.74 -5.57
CA ALA A 30 2.19 -9.83 -4.13
C ALA A 30 3.54 -9.29 -3.65
N ALA A 31 4.61 -9.49 -4.43
CA ALA A 31 5.94 -8.99 -4.11
C ALA A 31 6.04 -7.45 -4.25
N GLU A 32 5.37 -6.87 -5.24
CA GLU A 32 5.31 -5.42 -5.44
C GLU A 32 4.56 -4.74 -4.29
N GLY A 33 3.44 -5.30 -3.86
CA GLY A 33 2.67 -4.78 -2.72
C GLY A 33 3.46 -4.79 -1.41
N ALA A 34 4.24 -5.85 -1.15
CA ALA A 34 5.09 -5.93 0.03
C ALA A 34 6.22 -4.87 0.00
N GLY A 35 6.85 -4.66 -1.15
CA GLY A 35 7.87 -3.62 -1.32
C GLY A 35 7.34 -2.20 -1.12
N ASN A 36 6.10 -1.95 -1.51
CA ASN A 36 5.44 -0.65 -1.31
C ASN A 36 5.16 -0.38 0.17
N ILE A 37 4.71 -1.38 0.92
CA ILE A 37 4.47 -1.28 2.36
C ILE A 37 5.78 -0.95 3.11
N GLU A 38 6.87 -1.60 2.76
CA GLU A 38 8.18 -1.35 3.39
C GLU A 38 8.67 0.08 3.12
N LYS A 39 8.57 0.56 1.87
CA LYS A 39 8.88 1.95 1.52
C LYS A 39 7.99 2.93 2.28
N GLY A 40 6.69 2.66 2.37
CA GLY A 40 5.74 3.46 3.12
C GLY A 40 6.07 3.53 4.60
N LYS A 41 6.48 2.41 5.21
CA LYS A 41 6.96 2.38 6.60
C LYS A 41 8.20 3.26 6.77
N ALA A 42 9.17 3.15 5.89
CA ALA A 42 10.38 3.97 5.93
C ALA A 42 10.06 5.48 5.87
N ILE A 43 9.12 5.88 5.01
CA ILE A 43 8.65 7.27 4.91
C ILE A 43 7.94 7.70 6.19
N ALA A 44 7.06 6.86 6.75
CA ALA A 44 6.29 7.16 7.96
C ALA A 44 7.19 7.42 9.19
N PHE A 45 8.30 6.69 9.28
CA PHE A 45 9.27 6.82 10.37
C PHE A 45 10.43 7.79 10.06
N GLY A 46 10.60 8.15 8.79
CA GLY A 46 11.66 9.06 8.34
C GLY A 46 11.53 10.46 8.92
N ARG A 47 12.49 10.89 9.75
CA ARG A 47 12.46 12.20 10.45
C ARG A 47 12.48 13.40 9.50
N THR A 48 13.01 13.22 8.31
CA THR A 48 13.10 14.27 7.28
C THR A 48 12.05 14.11 6.17
N GLN A 49 11.11 13.17 6.34
CA GLN A 49 10.06 12.86 5.39
C GLN A 49 8.68 12.96 6.06
N GLY A 50 7.96 11.86 6.21
CA GLY A 50 6.63 11.84 6.80
C GLY A 50 6.64 12.11 8.29
N ASN A 51 7.57 11.50 9.03
CA ASN A 51 7.73 11.62 10.48
C ASN A 51 6.40 11.48 11.26
N CYS A 52 5.56 10.56 10.81
CA CYS A 52 4.18 10.41 11.30
C CYS A 52 4.14 10.00 12.78
N VAL A 53 5.18 9.28 13.25
CA VAL A 53 5.32 8.85 14.64
C VAL A 53 5.40 10.01 15.63
N THR A 54 5.83 11.19 15.18
CA THR A 54 5.86 12.39 16.04
C THR A 54 4.46 12.77 16.56
N CYS A 55 3.41 12.45 15.81
CA CYS A 55 2.05 12.80 16.17
C CYS A 55 1.16 11.57 16.44
N HIS A 56 1.46 10.42 15.83
CA HIS A 56 0.62 9.23 15.84
C HIS A 56 1.31 8.03 16.49
N THR A 57 0.59 7.34 17.35
CA THR A 57 0.96 5.97 17.74
C THR A 57 0.70 5.02 16.59
N MET A 58 1.69 4.22 16.19
CA MET A 58 1.56 3.21 15.14
C MET A 58 2.63 2.13 15.28
N ASP A 59 2.28 0.88 14.92
CA ASP A 59 3.17 -0.26 14.79
C ASP A 59 4.21 -0.33 15.94
N ASP A 60 5.49 -0.47 15.60
CA ASP A 60 6.64 -0.55 16.51
C ASP A 60 7.32 0.83 16.75
N GLY A 61 6.61 1.92 16.53
CA GLY A 61 7.14 3.28 16.73
C GLY A 61 7.54 3.56 18.18
N GLU A 62 8.80 3.95 18.38
CA GLU A 62 9.31 4.31 19.68
C GLU A 62 8.94 5.75 20.08
N SER A 63 8.48 5.94 21.31
CA SER A 63 8.14 7.25 21.87
C SER A 63 7.18 8.07 20.98
N PRO A 64 6.03 7.50 20.55
CA PRO A 64 5.12 8.20 19.66
C PRO A 64 4.46 9.39 20.35
N GLY A 65 4.13 10.40 19.53
CA GLY A 65 3.29 11.50 19.98
C GLY A 65 1.81 11.09 20.12
N ASN A 66 1.02 11.98 20.68
CA ASN A 66 -0.41 11.81 20.94
C ASN A 66 -1.27 12.95 20.38
N LEU A 67 -0.70 13.78 19.52
CA LEU A 67 -1.43 14.88 18.85
C LEU A 67 -2.47 14.36 17.86
N GLY A 68 -2.14 13.27 17.15
CA GLY A 68 -3.04 12.57 16.24
C GLY A 68 -3.56 11.26 16.85
N PRO A 69 -4.66 10.70 16.31
CA PRO A 69 -5.19 9.42 16.77
C PRO A 69 -4.23 8.27 16.46
N PRO A 70 -4.26 7.16 17.23
CA PRO A 70 -3.52 5.96 16.89
C PRO A 70 -3.88 5.44 15.49
N LEU A 71 -2.87 5.03 14.71
CA LEU A 71 -3.05 4.45 13.37
C LEU A 71 -3.15 2.94 13.51
N ILE A 72 -4.32 2.45 13.85
CA ILE A 72 -4.68 1.05 14.03
C ILE A 72 -6.02 0.75 13.36
N ALA A 73 -6.22 -0.47 12.92
CA ALA A 73 -7.44 -0.93 12.25
C ALA A 73 -7.84 -0.02 11.08
N MET A 74 -6.86 0.43 10.30
CA MET A 74 -7.05 1.48 9.30
C MET A 74 -7.99 1.05 8.18
N LYS A 75 -8.02 -0.23 7.80
CA LYS A 75 -9.00 -0.75 6.83
C LYS A 75 -10.46 -0.60 7.28
N ALA A 76 -10.70 -0.72 8.59
CA ALA A 76 -12.05 -0.53 9.14
C ALA A 76 -12.43 0.96 9.20
N ARG A 77 -11.46 1.83 9.52
CA ARG A 77 -11.67 3.29 9.60
C ARG A 77 -11.73 3.97 8.25
N TYR A 78 -10.97 3.47 7.30
CA TYR A 78 -10.90 3.93 5.92
C TYR A 78 -11.10 2.74 4.97
N PRO A 79 -12.34 2.25 4.77
CA PRO A 79 -12.60 1.15 3.82
C PRO A 79 -12.19 1.48 2.39
N ASP A 80 -12.18 2.78 2.05
CA ASP A 80 -11.73 3.32 0.77
C ASP A 80 -10.35 3.97 0.93
N LYS A 81 -9.33 3.38 0.32
CA LYS A 81 -7.96 3.91 0.28
C LYS A 81 -7.87 5.33 -0.27
N ALA A 82 -8.73 5.70 -1.24
CA ALA A 82 -8.71 7.03 -1.82
C ALA A 82 -9.05 8.11 -0.78
N LYS A 83 -9.91 7.79 0.19
CA LYS A 83 -10.21 8.70 1.30
C LYS A 83 -9.02 8.85 2.27
N LEU A 84 -8.30 7.77 2.54
CA LEU A 84 -7.07 7.84 3.32
C LEU A 84 -6.00 8.68 2.60
N ARG A 85 -5.85 8.47 1.29
CA ARG A 85 -4.94 9.26 0.46
C ARG A 85 -5.29 10.75 0.51
N ALA A 86 -6.56 11.10 0.35
CA ALA A 86 -7.02 12.48 0.42
C ALA A 86 -6.75 13.11 1.79
N GLN A 87 -6.93 12.35 2.87
CA GLN A 87 -6.64 12.80 4.25
C GLN A 87 -5.15 13.09 4.44
N ILE A 88 -4.25 12.30 3.86
CA ILE A 88 -2.80 12.54 3.92
C ILE A 88 -2.40 13.69 3.00
N TRP A 89 -3.04 13.79 1.84
CA TRP A 89 -2.78 14.84 0.86
C TRP A 89 -3.07 16.24 1.41
N ASP A 90 -4.28 16.44 1.89
CA ASP A 90 -4.73 17.72 2.47
C ASP A 90 -5.81 17.49 3.54
N PRO A 91 -5.43 17.30 4.80
CA PRO A 91 -6.38 17.10 5.90
C PRO A 91 -7.26 18.32 6.16
N THR A 92 -6.87 19.51 5.68
CA THR A 92 -7.62 20.75 5.91
C THR A 92 -8.92 20.81 5.10
N VAL A 93 -9.09 19.95 4.09
CA VAL A 93 -10.34 19.80 3.34
C VAL A 93 -11.44 19.22 4.25
N ALA A 94 -11.09 18.21 5.05
CA ALA A 94 -12.04 17.58 5.98
C ALA A 94 -12.16 18.34 7.31
N ASN A 95 -11.06 18.92 7.79
CA ASN A 95 -11.01 19.72 9.01
C ASN A 95 -10.08 20.93 8.80
N PRO A 96 -10.62 22.15 8.57
CA PRO A 96 -9.83 23.35 8.37
C PRO A 96 -8.86 23.69 9.52
N GLU A 97 -9.17 23.25 10.74
CA GLU A 97 -8.33 23.45 11.94
C GLU A 97 -7.35 22.29 12.19
N SER A 98 -7.13 21.43 11.20
CA SER A 98 -6.23 20.28 11.32
C SER A 98 -4.80 20.71 11.60
N ALA A 99 -4.20 20.17 12.67
CA ALA A 99 -2.77 20.30 12.95
C ALA A 99 -1.89 19.37 12.08
N MET A 100 -2.49 18.40 11.40
CA MET A 100 -1.77 17.49 10.51
C MET A 100 -1.27 18.24 9.27
N VAL A 101 0.00 18.02 8.92
CA VAL A 101 0.63 18.63 7.75
C VAL A 101 -0.05 18.18 6.45
N PRO A 102 -0.41 19.10 5.53
CA PRO A 102 -0.89 18.77 4.19
C PRO A 102 0.26 18.28 3.28
N PHE A 103 0.64 17.01 3.41
CA PHE A 103 1.86 16.45 2.81
C PHE A 103 1.91 16.57 1.28
N GLY A 104 0.79 16.36 0.60
CA GLY A 104 0.70 16.49 -0.85
C GLY A 104 0.56 17.94 -1.30
N LYS A 105 -0.36 18.69 -0.70
CA LYS A 105 -0.65 20.07 -1.06
C LYS A 105 0.59 20.98 -0.98
N TYR A 106 1.39 20.79 0.05
CA TYR A 106 2.63 21.55 0.27
C TYR A 106 3.87 20.89 -0.33
N LYS A 107 3.69 19.77 -1.07
CA LYS A 107 4.79 19.04 -1.72
C LYS A 107 5.89 18.61 -0.74
N VAL A 108 5.50 18.28 0.48
CA VAL A 108 6.41 17.71 1.50
C VAL A 108 6.82 16.30 1.08
N LEU A 109 5.88 15.55 0.51
CA LEU A 109 6.08 14.24 -0.10
C LEU A 109 5.63 14.29 -1.57
N THR A 110 6.27 13.48 -2.40
CA THR A 110 5.84 13.25 -3.77
C THR A 110 4.55 12.43 -3.81
N GLU A 111 3.87 12.39 -4.95
CA GLU A 111 2.67 11.56 -5.11
C GLU A 111 2.97 10.07 -4.90
N GLU A 112 4.09 9.60 -5.43
CA GLU A 112 4.54 8.22 -5.28
C GLU A 112 4.84 7.87 -3.82
N GLU A 113 5.51 8.76 -3.08
CA GLU A 113 5.76 8.57 -1.65
C GLU A 113 4.47 8.54 -0.83
N ILE A 114 3.48 9.36 -1.20
CA ILE A 114 2.15 9.32 -0.59
C ILE A 114 1.46 7.99 -0.89
N ASP A 115 1.57 7.45 -2.09
CA ASP A 115 0.97 6.17 -2.45
C ASP A 115 1.60 5.01 -1.65
N TYR A 116 2.93 4.98 -1.48
CA TYR A 116 3.61 4.03 -0.60
C TYR A 116 3.18 4.20 0.85
N LEU A 117 3.09 5.43 1.32
CA LEU A 117 2.65 5.74 2.68
C LEU A 117 1.20 5.27 2.93
N VAL A 118 0.31 5.48 1.98
CA VAL A 118 -1.09 5.00 2.04
C VAL A 118 -1.14 3.47 2.12
N ASP A 119 -0.34 2.76 1.33
CA ASP A 119 -0.26 1.30 1.36
C ASP A 119 0.15 0.79 2.74
N TYR A 120 1.18 1.40 3.33
CA TYR A 120 1.63 1.06 4.68
C TYR A 120 0.58 1.39 5.74
N ILE A 121 0.11 2.64 5.83
CA ILE A 121 -0.86 3.06 6.85
C ILE A 121 -2.15 2.24 6.75
N TRP A 122 -2.60 1.94 5.54
CA TRP A 122 -3.80 1.12 5.34
C TRP A 122 -3.61 -0.34 5.77
N SER A 123 -2.39 -0.83 5.85
CA SER A 123 -2.07 -2.18 6.32
C SER A 123 -2.14 -2.34 7.85
N LEU A 124 -2.13 -1.26 8.61
CA LEU A 124 -2.21 -1.22 10.08
C LEU A 124 -3.68 -1.52 10.59
#